data_2cfca48ad29e169ba666fb04eeb3a42a
#
_entry.id   2cfca48ad29e169ba666fb04eeb3a42a
#
_cell.length_a   1.000
_cell.length_b   1.000
_cell.length_c   1.000
_cell.angle_alpha   90.00
_cell.angle_beta   90.00
_cell.angle_gamma   90.00
#
_symmetry.space_group_name_H-M   'P 1'
#
loop_
_entity.id
_entity.type
_entity.pdbx_description
1 polymer ?
#
loop_
_entity_poly.entity_id
_entity_poly.type
_entity_poly.pdbx_seq_one_letter_code
_entity_poly.pdbx_strand_id
1 'polypeptide(L)'
;MKKKNLEYIISKIFDDLDRSVINVSKGFTADDIHDFRLQVKELRALLRMLSIDPVCSIKFKIPRRIKYIYTVSGQLRDLQIFRGIIKYYFTSSQYPENFLKLLKRKKDKYTREFKKAIDNKRFSNSAKKLHHKIHGILRPGIASYFYDRKIGNIRYMLSRNGIDDEGFHHIRKNIKDIQYINKLATSYTDYD
;
A
#
# COMPACT_ATOMS: atom_id res chain seq x y z
N MET A 1 5.69 20.96 -2.63
CA MET A 1 6.28 19.91 -3.49
C MET A 1 6.22 20.39 -4.93
N LYS A 2 7.38 20.56 -5.57
CA LYS A 2 7.48 21.00 -6.97
C LYS A 2 6.99 19.90 -7.92
N LYS A 3 6.53 20.23 -9.12
CA LYS A 3 5.99 19.25 -10.11
C LYS A 3 7.03 18.20 -10.49
N LYS A 4 8.29 18.62 -10.77
CA LYS A 4 9.39 17.70 -11.11
C LYS A 4 9.63 16.65 -10.02
N ASN A 5 9.59 17.07 -8.74
CA ASN A 5 9.77 16.16 -7.61
C ASN A 5 8.66 15.11 -7.54
N LEU A 6 7.42 15.48 -7.85
CA LEU A 6 6.31 14.54 -7.85
C LEU A 6 6.40 13.51 -8.99
N GLU A 7 6.78 13.94 -10.18
CA GLU A 7 7.00 13.03 -11.32
C GLU A 7 8.11 12.02 -10.99
N TYR A 8 9.18 12.47 -10.36
CA TYR A 8 10.25 11.61 -9.87
C TYR A 8 9.75 10.63 -8.80
N ILE A 9 9.02 11.11 -7.79
CA ILE A 9 8.42 10.27 -6.73
C ILE A 9 7.55 9.17 -7.33
N ILE A 10 6.71 9.51 -8.31
CA ILE A 10 5.84 8.53 -8.98
C ILE A 10 6.67 7.47 -9.68
N SER A 11 7.65 7.86 -10.49
CA SER A 11 8.51 6.91 -11.19
C SER A 11 9.19 5.97 -10.20
N LYS A 12 9.75 6.52 -9.13
CA LYS A 12 10.46 5.78 -8.10
C LYS A 12 9.56 4.77 -7.36
N ILE A 13 8.34 5.18 -6.99
CA ILE A 13 7.39 4.26 -6.34
C ILE A 13 7.06 3.07 -7.25
N PHE A 14 6.88 3.28 -8.55
CA PHE A 14 6.57 2.18 -9.47
C PHE A 14 7.78 1.28 -9.71
N ASP A 15 9.00 1.83 -9.75
CA ASP A 15 10.24 1.05 -9.83
C ASP A 15 10.48 0.22 -8.56
N ASP A 16 10.20 0.80 -7.39
CA ASP A 16 10.29 0.10 -6.11
C ASP A 16 9.25 -1.02 -6.01
N LEU A 17 8.04 -0.79 -6.50
CA LEU A 17 7.00 -1.83 -6.58
C LEU A 17 7.42 -2.97 -7.53
N ASP A 18 8.02 -2.67 -8.67
CA ASP A 18 8.53 -3.70 -9.59
C ASP A 18 9.62 -4.54 -8.92
N ARG A 19 10.55 -3.90 -8.21
CA ARG A 19 11.61 -4.60 -7.46
C ARG A 19 11.05 -5.46 -6.33
N SER A 20 10.13 -4.92 -5.54
CA SER A 20 9.56 -5.64 -4.40
C SER A 20 8.71 -6.84 -4.82
N VAL A 21 7.96 -6.74 -5.92
CA VAL A 21 7.22 -7.88 -6.49
C VAL A 21 8.17 -9.00 -6.92
N ILE A 22 9.31 -8.66 -7.54
CA ILE A 22 10.34 -9.64 -7.91
C ILE A 22 10.92 -10.29 -6.64
N ASN A 23 11.23 -9.52 -5.60
CA ASN A 23 11.75 -10.06 -4.34
C ASN A 23 10.75 -11.01 -3.68
N VAL A 24 9.48 -10.63 -3.57
CA VAL A 24 8.43 -11.54 -3.09
C VAL A 24 8.43 -12.85 -3.86
N SER A 25 8.56 -12.80 -5.18
CA SER A 25 8.47 -13.99 -6.04
C SER A 25 9.61 -15.00 -5.84
N LYS A 26 10.76 -14.57 -5.29
CA LYS A 26 11.93 -15.42 -5.02
C LYS A 26 11.70 -16.39 -3.87
N GLY A 27 11.08 -15.93 -2.79
CA GLY A 27 10.98 -16.74 -1.56
C GLY A 27 9.65 -16.65 -0.81
N PHE A 28 8.79 -15.70 -1.13
CA PHE A 28 7.54 -15.43 -0.40
C PHE A 28 7.78 -15.29 1.10
N THR A 29 8.87 -14.61 1.48
CA THR A 29 9.18 -14.35 2.88
C THR A 29 8.17 -13.40 3.51
N ALA A 30 8.10 -13.41 4.83
CA ALA A 30 7.19 -12.51 5.56
C ALA A 30 7.58 -11.04 5.37
N ASP A 31 8.87 -10.77 5.30
CA ASP A 31 9.42 -9.41 5.18
C ASP A 31 9.23 -8.87 3.77
N ASP A 32 9.56 -9.65 2.72
CA ASP A 32 9.32 -9.22 1.34
C ASP A 32 7.84 -8.92 1.08
N ILE A 33 6.93 -9.77 1.58
CA ILE A 33 5.49 -9.54 1.46
C ILE A 33 5.07 -8.28 2.23
N HIS A 34 5.64 -8.06 3.43
CA HIS A 34 5.36 -6.88 4.23
C HIS A 34 5.79 -5.61 3.48
N ASP A 35 7.01 -5.57 2.96
CA ASP A 35 7.59 -4.43 2.27
C ASP A 35 6.82 -4.08 1.00
N PHE A 36 6.49 -5.08 0.17
CA PHE A 36 5.60 -4.86 -0.97
C PHE A 36 4.26 -4.24 -0.56
N ARG A 37 3.64 -4.75 0.50
CA ARG A 37 2.36 -4.23 0.99
C ARG A 37 2.48 -2.82 1.55
N LEU A 38 3.61 -2.48 2.16
CA LEU A 38 3.91 -1.13 2.64
C LEU A 38 4.00 -0.15 1.47
N GLN A 39 4.76 -0.47 0.42
CA GLN A 39 4.89 0.35 -0.78
C GLN A 39 3.55 0.57 -1.49
N VAL A 40 2.69 -0.46 -1.55
CA VAL A 40 1.33 -0.28 -2.08
C VAL A 40 0.48 0.67 -1.22
N LYS A 41 0.67 0.70 0.10
CA LYS A 41 -0.01 1.67 0.99
C LYS A 41 0.51 3.08 0.75
N GLU A 42 1.80 3.27 0.52
CA GLU A 42 2.43 4.54 0.14
C GLU A 42 1.85 5.04 -1.19
N LEU A 43 1.80 4.20 -2.22
CA LEU A 43 1.13 4.54 -3.49
C LEU A 43 -0.34 4.94 -3.27
N ARG A 44 -1.09 4.23 -2.43
CA ARG A 44 -2.48 4.58 -2.13
C ARG A 44 -2.60 5.94 -1.44
N ALA A 45 -1.71 6.28 -0.52
CA ALA A 45 -1.68 7.59 0.13
C ALA A 45 -1.41 8.70 -0.90
N LEU A 46 -0.42 8.50 -1.78
CA LEU A 46 -0.13 9.40 -2.87
C LEU A 46 -1.34 9.62 -3.79
N LEU A 47 -1.99 8.55 -4.24
CA LEU A 47 -3.17 8.64 -5.09
C LEU A 47 -4.34 9.36 -4.41
N ARG A 48 -4.51 9.19 -3.08
CA ARG A 48 -5.49 9.95 -2.30
C ARG A 48 -5.14 11.43 -2.22
N MET A 49 -3.86 11.75 -2.02
CA MET A 49 -3.40 13.14 -2.03
C MET A 49 -3.68 13.80 -3.37
N LEU A 50 -3.37 13.12 -4.47
CA LEU A 50 -3.63 13.64 -5.83
C LEU A 50 -5.14 13.79 -6.15
N SER A 51 -5.99 13.01 -5.47
CA SER A 51 -7.44 13.03 -5.67
C SER A 51 -8.18 14.03 -4.78
N ILE A 52 -7.47 14.77 -3.92
CA ILE A 52 -8.12 15.61 -2.91
C ILE A 52 -8.46 17.02 -3.42
N ASP A 53 -7.93 17.40 -4.58
CA ASP A 53 -8.16 18.72 -5.16
C ASP A 53 -9.68 18.95 -5.41
N PRO A 54 -10.30 19.95 -4.76
CA PRO A 54 -11.74 20.20 -4.87
C PRO A 54 -12.17 20.68 -6.26
N VAL A 55 -11.23 21.24 -7.03
CA VAL A 55 -11.53 21.76 -8.38
C VAL A 55 -11.34 20.68 -9.44
N CYS A 56 -10.46 19.71 -9.17
CA CYS A 56 -10.24 18.59 -10.06
C CYS A 56 -11.03 17.37 -9.59
N SER A 57 -12.15 17.07 -10.23
CA SER A 57 -13.01 15.91 -9.90
C SER A 57 -12.37 14.55 -10.24
N ILE A 58 -11.09 14.52 -10.63
CA ILE A 58 -10.41 13.28 -11.04
C ILE A 58 -10.04 12.46 -9.81
N LYS A 59 -10.61 11.26 -9.72
CA LYS A 59 -10.24 10.26 -8.72
C LYS A 59 -9.15 9.35 -9.27
N PHE A 60 -7.94 9.45 -8.72
CA PHE A 60 -6.85 8.53 -9.03
C PHE A 60 -7.05 7.21 -8.30
N LYS A 61 -7.09 6.13 -9.05
CA LYS A 61 -7.29 4.78 -8.50
C LYS A 61 -6.03 3.94 -8.67
N ILE A 62 -5.80 3.06 -7.71
CA ILE A 62 -4.72 2.07 -7.81
C ILE A 62 -4.93 1.20 -9.08
N PRO A 63 -3.88 0.92 -9.87
CA PRO A 63 -3.98 0.04 -11.02
C PRO A 63 -4.53 -1.33 -10.65
N ARG A 64 -5.45 -1.87 -11.46
CA ARG A 64 -6.15 -3.13 -11.16
C ARG A 64 -5.18 -4.29 -10.85
N ARG A 65 -4.09 -4.40 -11.60
CA ARG A 65 -3.08 -5.43 -11.41
C ARG A 65 -2.39 -5.31 -10.05
N ILE A 66 -1.95 -4.10 -9.65
CA ILE A 66 -1.35 -3.86 -8.33
C ILE A 66 -2.36 -4.18 -7.23
N LYS A 67 -3.63 -3.79 -7.40
CA LYS A 67 -4.69 -4.12 -6.45
C LYS A 67 -4.85 -5.63 -6.27
N TYR A 68 -4.83 -6.39 -7.36
CA TYR A 68 -4.96 -7.85 -7.33
C TYR A 68 -3.77 -8.50 -6.61
N ILE A 69 -2.53 -8.14 -7.00
CA ILE A 69 -1.31 -8.64 -6.35
C ILE A 69 -1.32 -8.30 -4.84
N TYR A 70 -1.74 -7.09 -4.47
CA TYR A 70 -1.88 -6.69 -3.07
C TYR A 70 -2.90 -7.56 -2.32
N THR A 71 -4.01 -7.93 -2.93
CA THR A 71 -5.01 -8.82 -2.32
C THR A 71 -4.42 -10.21 -2.09
N VAL A 72 -3.79 -10.80 -3.11
CA VAL A 72 -3.16 -12.12 -3.00
C VAL A 72 -2.02 -12.13 -1.98
N SER A 73 -1.20 -11.08 -1.95
CA SER A 73 -0.14 -10.94 -0.94
C SER A 73 -0.70 -10.82 0.49
N GLY A 74 -1.90 -10.27 0.64
CA GLY A 74 -2.62 -10.24 1.92
C GLY A 74 -2.97 -11.63 2.40
N GLN A 75 -3.54 -12.43 1.53
CA GLN A 75 -3.89 -13.82 1.82
C GLN A 75 -2.64 -14.65 2.21
N LEU A 76 -1.51 -14.45 1.53
CA LEU A 76 -0.24 -15.09 1.91
C LEU A 76 0.23 -14.63 3.30
N ARG A 77 0.12 -13.33 3.61
CA ARG A 77 0.49 -12.79 4.92
C ARG A 77 -0.37 -13.36 6.04
N ASP A 78 -1.67 -13.47 5.83
CA ASP A 78 -2.60 -14.03 6.80
C ASP A 78 -2.25 -15.50 7.11
N LEU A 79 -1.91 -16.30 6.08
CA LEU A 79 -1.44 -17.69 6.29
C LEU A 79 -0.13 -17.76 7.10
N GLN A 80 0.79 -16.81 6.90
CA GLN A 80 2.03 -16.74 7.69
C GLN A 80 1.75 -16.42 9.16
N ILE A 81 0.83 -15.47 9.40
CA ILE A 81 0.40 -15.10 10.76
C ILE A 81 -0.27 -16.30 11.44
N PHE A 82 -1.23 -16.96 10.78
CA PHE A 82 -1.89 -18.15 11.31
C PHE A 82 -0.90 -19.26 11.65
N ARG A 83 0.07 -19.50 10.77
CA ARG A 83 1.12 -20.49 11.05
C ARG A 83 1.98 -20.10 12.26
N GLY A 84 2.28 -18.81 12.43
CA GLY A 84 3.00 -18.29 13.60
C GLY A 84 2.21 -18.52 14.90
N ILE A 85 0.91 -18.20 14.88
CA ILE A 85 0.01 -18.40 16.03
C ILE A 85 -0.04 -19.89 16.42
N ILE A 86 -0.23 -20.79 15.45
CA ILE A 86 -0.26 -22.23 15.72
C ILE A 86 1.06 -22.69 16.37
N LYS A 87 2.20 -22.28 15.82
CA LYS A 87 3.50 -22.62 16.39
C LYS A 87 3.72 -22.10 17.82
N TYR A 88 3.10 -20.98 18.15
CA TYR A 88 3.22 -20.37 19.48
C TYR A 88 2.35 -21.08 20.53
N TYR A 89 1.11 -21.45 20.18
CA TYR A 89 0.15 -21.98 21.13
C TYR A 89 0.08 -23.51 21.20
N PHE A 90 0.62 -24.23 20.20
CA PHE A 90 0.56 -25.70 20.14
C PHE A 90 1.97 -26.30 20.10
N THR A 91 2.18 -27.37 20.85
CA THR A 91 3.35 -28.22 20.70
C THR A 91 3.25 -29.06 19.42
N SER A 92 4.37 -29.56 18.90
CA SER A 92 4.40 -30.33 17.65
C SER A 92 3.50 -31.58 17.67
N SER A 93 3.30 -32.22 18.85
CA SER A 93 2.41 -33.35 19.03
C SER A 93 0.92 -33.02 18.97
N GLN A 94 0.57 -31.75 19.12
CA GLN A 94 -0.81 -31.25 19.11
C GLN A 94 -1.20 -30.57 17.80
N TYR A 95 -0.30 -30.56 16.81
CA TYR A 95 -0.59 -29.88 15.56
C TYR A 95 -1.72 -30.58 14.81
N PRO A 96 -2.79 -29.84 14.45
CA PRO A 96 -3.88 -30.39 13.68
C PRO A 96 -3.41 -30.61 12.23
N GLU A 97 -2.95 -31.81 11.90
CA GLU A 97 -2.37 -32.14 10.59
C GLU A 97 -3.25 -31.73 9.41
N ASN A 98 -4.57 -31.98 9.50
CA ASN A 98 -5.50 -31.61 8.43
C ASN A 98 -5.55 -30.10 8.21
N PHE A 99 -5.42 -29.32 9.28
CA PHE A 99 -5.36 -27.87 9.18
C PHE A 99 -4.04 -27.40 8.54
N LEU A 100 -2.93 -28.00 8.91
CA LEU A 100 -1.62 -27.70 8.29
C LEU A 100 -1.61 -28.07 6.79
N LYS A 101 -2.21 -29.19 6.42
CA LYS A 101 -2.40 -29.57 5.00
C LYS A 101 -3.25 -28.53 4.25
N LEU A 102 -4.32 -28.03 4.88
CA LEU A 102 -5.15 -26.95 4.31
C LEU A 102 -4.36 -25.65 4.11
N LEU A 103 -3.59 -25.22 5.13
CA LEU A 103 -2.75 -24.02 5.04
C LEU A 103 -1.72 -24.16 3.90
N LYS A 104 -1.08 -25.31 3.78
CA LYS A 104 -0.14 -25.60 2.67
C LYS A 104 -0.82 -25.48 1.31
N ARG A 105 -1.96 -26.12 1.11
CA ARG A 105 -2.74 -26.03 -0.15
C ARG A 105 -3.11 -24.58 -0.50
N LYS A 106 -3.57 -23.81 0.49
CA LYS A 106 -3.89 -22.39 0.30
C LYS A 106 -2.64 -21.57 -0.05
N LYS A 107 -1.51 -21.80 0.64
CA LYS A 107 -0.24 -21.16 0.33
C LYS A 107 0.17 -21.43 -1.12
N ASP A 108 0.15 -22.69 -1.55
CA ASP A 108 0.52 -23.08 -2.91
C ASP A 108 -0.40 -22.46 -3.97
N LYS A 109 -1.70 -22.38 -3.68
CA LYS A 109 -2.67 -21.69 -4.54
C LYS A 109 -2.32 -20.22 -4.70
N TYR A 110 -2.18 -19.47 -3.59
CA TYR A 110 -1.91 -18.03 -3.63
C TYR A 110 -0.52 -17.70 -4.19
N THR A 111 0.46 -18.57 -3.97
CA THR A 111 1.79 -18.46 -4.60
C THR A 111 1.68 -18.55 -6.12
N ARG A 112 0.90 -19.51 -6.66
CA ARG A 112 0.67 -19.62 -8.11
C ARG A 112 -0.10 -18.40 -8.66
N GLU A 113 -1.12 -17.94 -7.95
CA GLU A 113 -1.90 -16.75 -8.34
C GLU A 113 -1.01 -15.50 -8.38
N PHE A 114 -0.16 -15.32 -7.36
CA PHE A 114 0.80 -14.21 -7.31
C PHE A 114 1.75 -14.27 -8.50
N LYS A 115 2.40 -15.42 -8.75
CA LYS A 115 3.31 -15.60 -9.87
C LYS A 115 2.66 -15.32 -11.22
N LYS A 116 1.43 -15.80 -11.45
CA LYS A 116 0.65 -15.48 -12.66
C LYS A 116 0.37 -13.98 -12.81
N ALA A 117 0.11 -13.29 -11.71
CA ALA A 117 -0.23 -11.87 -11.74
C ALA A 117 0.97 -10.97 -12.07
N ILE A 118 2.20 -11.39 -11.76
CA ILE A 118 3.40 -10.61 -12.05
C ILE A 118 3.87 -10.74 -13.51
N ASP A 119 3.66 -11.89 -14.14
CA ASP A 119 3.83 -12.19 -15.57
C ASP A 119 4.79 -11.25 -16.33
N ASN A 120 6.04 -11.18 -15.90
CA ASN A 120 7.18 -10.41 -16.47
C ASN A 120 6.88 -8.98 -16.96
N LYS A 121 5.72 -8.42 -16.67
CA LYS A 121 5.30 -7.08 -17.07
C LYS A 121 5.58 -6.08 -15.94
N ARG A 122 6.40 -5.09 -16.23
CA ARG A 122 6.65 -3.98 -15.31
C ARG A 122 5.41 -3.07 -15.15
N PHE A 123 5.37 -2.33 -14.05
CA PHE A 123 4.32 -1.32 -13.79
C PHE A 123 4.57 0.01 -14.51
N SER A 124 5.64 0.14 -15.29
CA SER A 124 6.02 1.36 -16.02
C SER A 124 4.89 1.96 -16.85
N ASN A 125 4.06 1.14 -17.51
CA ASN A 125 2.89 1.63 -18.24
C ASN A 125 1.85 2.30 -17.31
N SER A 126 1.73 1.85 -16.07
CA SER A 126 0.85 2.47 -15.08
C SER A 126 1.43 3.79 -14.59
N ALA A 127 2.75 3.88 -14.42
CA ALA A 127 3.46 5.11 -14.11
C ALA A 127 3.24 6.16 -15.22
N LYS A 128 3.50 5.79 -16.49
CA LYS A 128 3.29 6.68 -17.65
C LYS A 128 1.86 7.21 -17.72
N LYS A 129 0.85 6.35 -17.52
CA LYS A 129 -0.55 6.76 -17.49
C LYS A 129 -0.85 7.72 -16.35
N LEU A 130 -0.24 7.54 -15.19
CA LEU A 130 -0.40 8.44 -14.05
C LEU A 130 0.26 9.79 -14.35
N HIS A 131 1.49 9.80 -14.86
CA HIS A 131 2.19 11.02 -15.29
C HIS A 131 1.36 11.84 -16.27
N HIS A 132 0.85 11.20 -17.33
CA HIS A 132 0.01 11.88 -18.32
C HIS A 132 -1.24 12.51 -17.69
N LYS A 133 -1.89 11.82 -16.77
CA LYS A 133 -3.08 12.35 -16.08
C LYS A 133 -2.77 13.51 -15.14
N ILE A 134 -1.59 13.57 -14.56
CA ILE A 134 -1.19 14.62 -13.61
C ILE A 134 -0.74 15.87 -14.35
N HIS A 135 -0.23 15.72 -15.56
CA HIS A 135 0.46 16.80 -16.30
C HIS A 135 -0.42 18.02 -16.59
N GLY A 136 -1.58 18.19 -16.31
CA GLY A 136 -2.36 19.42 -16.45
C GLY A 136 -3.11 19.84 -15.19
N ILE A 137 -2.98 19.07 -14.10
CA ILE A 137 -3.93 19.13 -12.99
C ILE A 137 -3.27 19.54 -11.69
N LEU A 138 -1.94 19.44 -11.60
CA LEU A 138 -1.21 19.61 -10.35
C LEU A 138 -1.12 21.08 -9.96
N ARG A 139 -1.74 21.40 -8.82
CA ARG A 139 -1.67 22.74 -8.24
C ARG A 139 -0.54 22.82 -7.19
N PRO A 140 0.15 23.96 -7.13
CA PRO A 140 1.00 24.27 -5.98
C PRO A 140 0.19 24.14 -4.70
N GLY A 141 0.81 23.59 -3.62
CA GLY A 141 0.15 23.49 -2.31
C GLY A 141 -0.75 22.26 -2.10
N ILE A 142 -0.90 21.33 -3.06
CA ILE A 142 -1.78 20.15 -2.88
C ILE A 142 -1.39 19.30 -1.65
N ALA A 143 -0.10 19.20 -1.34
CA ALA A 143 0.36 18.48 -0.16
C ALA A 143 -0.08 19.20 1.13
N SER A 144 0.08 20.52 1.23
CA SER A 144 -0.40 21.32 2.37
C SER A 144 -1.90 21.14 2.57
N TYR A 145 -2.68 21.31 1.49
CA TYR A 145 -4.11 21.10 1.53
C TYR A 145 -4.50 19.68 1.98
N PHE A 146 -3.74 18.67 1.57
CA PHE A 146 -3.94 17.29 2.02
C PHE A 146 -3.71 17.15 3.53
N TYR A 147 -2.62 17.72 4.05
CA TYR A 147 -2.32 17.70 5.49
C TYR A 147 -3.41 18.39 6.30
N ASP A 148 -3.80 19.59 5.89
CA ASP A 148 -4.82 20.39 6.59
C ASP A 148 -6.15 19.62 6.67
N ARG A 149 -6.57 19.00 5.57
CA ARG A 149 -7.77 18.15 5.55
C ARG A 149 -7.64 16.91 6.44
N LYS A 150 -6.48 16.25 6.45
CA LYS A 150 -6.26 15.06 7.29
C LYS A 150 -6.25 15.43 8.76
N ILE A 151 -5.56 16.50 9.12
CA ILE A 151 -5.51 17.01 10.49
C ILE A 151 -6.89 17.50 10.93
N GLY A 152 -7.60 18.24 10.08
CA GLY A 152 -8.97 18.68 10.35
C GLY A 152 -9.92 17.51 10.61
N ASN A 153 -9.84 16.44 9.81
CA ASN A 153 -10.65 15.23 10.04
C ASN A 153 -10.31 14.56 11.39
N ILE A 154 -9.04 14.49 11.76
CA ILE A 154 -8.62 13.92 13.04
C ILE A 154 -9.17 14.78 14.19
N ARG A 155 -8.99 16.11 14.14
CA ARG A 155 -9.50 17.04 15.16
C ARG A 155 -11.03 16.94 15.31
N TYR A 156 -11.75 16.89 14.18
CA TYR A 156 -13.21 16.71 14.20
C TYR A 156 -13.62 15.41 14.88
N MET A 157 -12.93 14.29 14.60
CA MET A 157 -13.24 13.02 15.25
C MET A 157 -12.95 13.03 16.75
N LEU A 158 -11.86 13.68 17.16
CA LEU A 158 -11.47 13.81 18.57
C LEU A 158 -12.40 14.74 19.36
N SER A 159 -13.07 15.70 18.71
CA SER A 159 -14.01 16.61 19.35
C SER A 159 -15.42 16.02 19.61
N ARG A 160 -15.69 14.81 19.07
CA ARG A 160 -16.99 14.14 19.29
C ARG A 160 -17.03 13.50 20.68
N ASN A 161 -18.22 13.49 21.29
CA ASN A 161 -18.46 12.77 22.54
C ASN A 161 -18.44 11.26 22.29
N GLY A 162 -17.32 10.63 22.66
CA GLY A 162 -17.06 9.21 22.43
C GLY A 162 -16.54 8.89 21.03
N ILE A 163 -15.54 8.03 20.97
CA ILE A 163 -14.96 7.52 19.73
C ILE A 163 -15.16 6.00 19.74
N ASP A 164 -15.90 5.49 18.77
CA ASP A 164 -16.08 4.07 18.54
C ASP A 164 -14.88 3.46 17.78
N ASP A 165 -14.87 2.15 17.61
CA ASP A 165 -13.81 1.43 16.90
C ASP A 165 -13.65 1.91 15.46
N GLU A 166 -14.73 2.30 14.79
CA GLU A 166 -14.69 2.84 13.43
C GLU A 166 -14.00 4.22 13.42
N GLY A 167 -14.31 5.08 14.38
CA GLY A 167 -13.66 6.37 14.57
C GLY A 167 -12.16 6.23 14.82
N PHE A 168 -11.74 5.33 15.70
CA PHE A 168 -10.32 5.01 15.90
C PHE A 168 -9.66 4.50 14.63
N HIS A 169 -10.32 3.63 13.86
CA HIS A 169 -9.82 3.15 12.59
C HIS A 169 -9.63 4.29 11.58
N HIS A 170 -10.58 5.23 11.52
CA HIS A 170 -10.49 6.41 10.65
C HIS A 170 -9.35 7.35 11.06
N ILE A 171 -9.17 7.64 12.35
CA ILE A 171 -8.05 8.45 12.86
C ILE A 171 -6.73 7.79 12.47
N ARG A 172 -6.56 6.49 12.78
CA ARG A 172 -5.36 5.73 12.41
C ARG A 172 -5.06 5.79 10.92
N LYS A 173 -6.08 5.68 10.06
CA LYS A 173 -5.93 5.77 8.61
C LYS A 173 -5.45 7.15 8.17
N ASN A 174 -5.98 8.23 8.75
CA ASN A 174 -5.53 9.59 8.44
C ASN A 174 -4.09 9.84 8.88
N ILE A 175 -3.70 9.37 10.07
CA ILE A 175 -2.31 9.45 10.56
C ILE A 175 -1.36 8.67 9.63
N LYS A 176 -1.73 7.46 9.23
CA LYS A 176 -0.92 6.65 8.30
C LYS A 176 -0.76 7.31 6.94
N ASP A 177 -1.81 7.93 6.41
CA ASP A 177 -1.73 8.68 5.16
C ASP A 177 -0.73 9.84 5.26
N ILE A 178 -0.75 10.61 6.37
CA ILE A 178 0.23 11.68 6.66
C ILE A 178 1.65 11.10 6.71
N GLN A 179 1.85 10.03 7.48
CA GLN A 179 3.17 9.40 7.62
C GLN A 179 3.75 8.92 6.27
N TYR A 180 2.91 8.32 5.42
CA TYR A 180 3.35 7.86 4.10
C TYR A 180 3.73 9.01 3.18
N ILE A 181 2.96 10.10 3.18
CA ILE A 181 3.30 11.28 2.36
C ILE A 181 4.56 11.98 2.89
N ASN A 182 4.73 12.09 4.21
CA ASN A 182 5.97 12.63 4.79
C ASN A 182 7.18 11.79 4.39
N LYS A 183 7.09 10.46 4.52
CA LYS A 183 8.18 9.56 4.11
C LYS A 183 8.53 9.76 2.64
N LEU A 184 7.53 9.84 1.75
CA LEU A 184 7.77 10.10 0.33
C LEU A 184 8.40 11.47 0.08
N ALA A 185 8.00 12.49 0.82
CA ALA A 185 8.58 13.82 0.69
C ALA A 185 10.05 13.83 1.15
N THR A 186 10.37 13.25 2.31
CA THR A 186 11.73 13.24 2.85
C THR A 186 12.69 12.32 2.10
N SER A 187 12.23 11.12 1.70
CA SER A 187 13.10 10.14 1.00
C SER A 187 13.51 10.56 -0.41
N TYR A 188 12.88 11.60 -0.97
CA TYR A 188 13.09 11.98 -2.38
C TYR A 188 13.37 13.48 -2.56
N THR A 189 13.59 14.24 -1.47
CA THR A 189 13.97 15.67 -1.52
C THR A 189 15.48 15.91 -1.43
N ASP A 190 16.29 14.88 -1.17
CA ASP A 190 17.76 15.00 -1.03
C ASP A 190 18.49 15.10 -2.40
N TYR A 191 17.80 15.55 -3.44
CA TYR A 191 18.37 15.79 -4.78
C TYR A 191 18.05 17.22 -5.26
N ASP A 192 18.43 18.23 -4.46
CA ASP A 192 18.62 19.60 -4.94
C ASP A 192 20.10 19.95 -4.89
#